data_aa1d2840b603fdde8d80ba058a76a7c2
#
_entry.id   aa1d2840b603fdde8d80ba058a76a7c2
#
_cell.length_a   1.000
_cell.length_b   1.000
_cell.length_c   1.000
_cell.angle_alpha   90.00
_cell.angle_beta   90.00
_cell.angle_gamma   90.00
#
_symmetry.space_group_name_H-M   'P 1'
#
loop_
_entity.id
_entity.type
_entity.pdbx_description
1 polymer ?
#
loop_
_entity_poly.entity_id
_entity_poly.type
_entity_poly.pdbx_seq_one_letter_code
_entity_poly.pdbx_strand_id
1 'polypeptide(L)'
;MGQDAIADSAKWKHYIRGGGVQVTNDTGLSGYYRINRSSRYSFGDLRLYLYGLEQNSYVFIRYKSSSKYRRWPRFYRFSTIAYQKNTQAGVTLRYHFNQGLGLFILPYTKGHIISEIAHAYDMSDYLNDNRRTSYARGGLYWDHDTKWVSTKLEIEYFHQISEEVVENLSRTQAMAEIIMPITKSFSATIIYEIESYTDQDIAVAIDQGSMSFSLGWKGTIPWTW
;
A
#
# COMPACT_ATOMS: atom_id res chain seq x y z
N MET A 1 -29.33 -32.35 5.83
CA MET A 1 -29.46 -30.87 5.97
C MET A 1 -28.40 -30.24 5.09
N GLY A 2 -28.79 -29.92 3.85
CA GLY A 2 -27.89 -29.19 2.92
C GLY A 2 -27.74 -27.76 3.42
N GLN A 3 -26.53 -27.39 3.87
CA GLN A 3 -26.19 -26.01 3.97
C GLN A 3 -26.05 -25.52 2.52
N ASP A 4 -27.01 -24.74 2.07
CA ASP A 4 -26.87 -23.93 0.87
C ASP A 4 -25.60 -23.12 1.01
N ALA A 5 -24.56 -23.51 0.29
CA ALA A 5 -23.37 -22.70 0.09
C ALA A 5 -23.82 -21.47 -0.69
N ILE A 6 -24.23 -20.41 0.02
CA ILE A 6 -24.47 -19.10 -0.58
C ILE A 6 -23.15 -18.77 -1.27
N ALA A 7 -23.18 -18.85 -2.59
CA ALA A 7 -22.01 -18.55 -3.42
C ALA A 7 -21.53 -17.15 -3.01
N ASP A 8 -20.29 -17.08 -2.53
CA ASP A 8 -19.67 -15.83 -2.06
C ASP A 8 -19.40 -14.96 -3.31
N SER A 9 -20.43 -14.21 -3.75
CA SER A 9 -20.38 -13.40 -4.97
C SER A 9 -19.31 -12.33 -4.82
N ALA A 10 -18.17 -12.57 -5.47
CA ALA A 10 -17.07 -11.63 -5.47
C ALA A 10 -17.37 -10.44 -6.38
N LYS A 11 -17.05 -9.24 -5.90
CA LYS A 11 -17.14 -8.01 -6.69
C LYS A 11 -15.74 -7.57 -7.10
N TRP A 12 -15.56 -7.31 -8.39
CA TRP A 12 -14.34 -6.80 -8.95
C TRP A 12 -14.48 -5.30 -9.25
N LYS A 13 -13.49 -4.55 -8.90
CA LYS A 13 -13.40 -3.11 -9.19
C LYS A 13 -12.03 -2.79 -9.72
N HIS A 14 -11.95 -1.86 -10.64
CA HIS A 14 -10.69 -1.31 -11.11
C HIS A 14 -10.71 0.22 -11.04
N TYR A 15 -9.51 0.76 -10.95
CA TYR A 15 -9.27 2.17 -10.83
C TYR A 15 -7.98 2.52 -11.56
N ILE A 16 -8.04 3.52 -12.43
CA ILE A 16 -6.91 4.06 -13.18
C ILE A 16 -6.81 5.54 -12.87
N ARG A 17 -5.63 6.05 -12.66
CA ARG A 17 -5.38 7.49 -12.55
C ARG A 17 -4.06 7.87 -13.19
N GLY A 18 -3.96 9.15 -13.64
CA GLY A 18 -2.76 9.76 -14.16
C GLY A 18 -2.67 11.19 -13.73
N GLY A 19 -1.47 11.71 -13.59
CA GLY A 19 -1.27 13.09 -13.14
C GLY A 19 0.19 13.47 -12.98
N GLY A 20 0.44 14.53 -12.23
CA GLY A 20 1.76 15.00 -11.87
C GLY A 20 2.22 14.44 -10.52
N VAL A 21 3.51 14.30 -10.35
CA VAL A 21 4.15 13.92 -9.09
C VAL A 21 5.37 14.79 -8.86
N GLN A 22 5.60 15.14 -7.60
CA GLN A 22 6.81 15.73 -7.09
C GLN A 22 7.40 14.81 -6.04
N VAL A 23 8.68 14.46 -6.19
CA VAL A 23 9.44 13.61 -5.26
C VAL A 23 10.68 14.36 -4.85
N THR A 24 10.74 14.82 -3.60
CA THR A 24 11.83 15.68 -3.09
C THR A 24 12.06 16.87 -4.03
N ASN A 25 13.12 16.85 -4.86
CA ASN A 25 13.50 17.92 -5.79
C ASN A 25 13.26 17.56 -7.27
N ASP A 26 12.61 16.45 -7.56
CA ASP A 26 12.36 15.96 -8.91
C ASP A 26 10.86 15.96 -9.21
N THR A 27 10.47 16.33 -10.42
CA THR A 27 9.07 16.37 -10.86
C THR A 27 8.84 15.46 -12.04
N GLY A 28 7.61 15.05 -12.26
CA GLY A 28 7.32 14.20 -13.38
C GLY A 28 5.84 13.80 -13.50
N LEU A 29 5.61 12.74 -14.24
CA LEU A 29 4.30 12.16 -14.46
C LEU A 29 4.09 10.93 -13.59
N SER A 30 2.86 10.77 -13.10
CA SER A 30 2.43 9.60 -12.35
C SER A 30 1.35 8.84 -13.07
N GLY A 31 1.45 7.50 -13.00
CA GLY A 31 0.41 6.58 -13.42
C GLY A 31 0.10 5.59 -12.30
N TYR A 32 -1.18 5.25 -12.14
CA TYR A 32 -1.61 4.28 -11.15
C TYR A 32 -2.71 3.38 -11.70
N TYR A 33 -2.58 2.09 -11.44
CA TYR A 33 -3.62 1.13 -11.72
C TYR A 33 -3.89 0.26 -10.49
N ARG A 34 -5.15 0.02 -10.20
CA ARG A 34 -5.59 -0.87 -9.14
C ARG A 34 -6.70 -1.76 -9.62
N ILE A 35 -6.61 -3.05 -9.30
CA ILE A 35 -7.71 -3.99 -9.40
C ILE A 35 -7.90 -4.67 -8.05
N ASN A 36 -9.12 -4.73 -7.58
CA ASN A 36 -9.44 -5.44 -6.36
C ASN A 36 -10.64 -6.37 -6.53
N ARG A 37 -10.59 -7.46 -5.81
CA ARG A 37 -11.64 -8.43 -5.63
C ARG A 37 -12.07 -8.44 -4.17
N SER A 38 -13.33 -8.22 -3.89
CA SER A 38 -13.85 -8.29 -2.53
C SER A 38 -15.04 -9.24 -2.45
N SER A 39 -15.05 -10.08 -1.42
CA SER A 39 -16.15 -10.94 -1.05
C SER A 39 -16.46 -10.75 0.45
N ARG A 40 -17.38 -11.52 0.98
CA ARG A 40 -17.74 -11.43 2.40
C ARG A 40 -16.57 -11.72 3.33
N TYR A 41 -15.70 -12.66 2.96
CA TYR A 41 -14.61 -13.12 3.83
C TYR A 41 -13.23 -12.96 3.24
N SER A 42 -13.09 -12.63 1.96
CA SER A 42 -11.80 -12.49 1.30
C SER A 42 -11.68 -11.19 0.54
N PHE A 43 -10.46 -10.71 0.46
CA PHE A 43 -10.09 -9.51 -0.29
C PHE A 43 -8.76 -9.75 -0.98
N GLY A 44 -8.69 -9.38 -2.27
CA GLY A 44 -7.47 -9.35 -3.07
C GLY A 44 -7.29 -7.97 -3.68
N ASP A 45 -6.09 -7.42 -3.67
CA ASP A 45 -5.79 -6.06 -4.10
C ASP A 45 -4.45 -6.03 -4.81
N LEU A 46 -4.45 -5.75 -6.11
CA LEU A 46 -3.25 -5.52 -6.90
C LEU A 46 -3.16 -4.04 -7.24
N ARG A 47 -2.00 -3.44 -6.95
CA ARG A 47 -1.69 -2.03 -7.24
C ARG A 47 -0.41 -1.93 -8.04
N LEU A 48 -0.40 -1.03 -8.99
CA LEU A 48 0.75 -0.64 -9.80
C LEU A 48 0.89 0.87 -9.74
N TYR A 49 2.05 1.35 -9.34
CA TYR A 49 2.43 2.76 -9.37
C TYR A 49 3.62 2.93 -10.31
N LEU A 50 3.57 3.95 -11.14
CA LEU A 50 4.60 4.31 -12.10
C LEU A 50 4.86 5.81 -11.99
N TYR A 51 6.10 6.21 -11.70
CA TYR A 51 6.53 7.60 -11.79
C TYR A 51 7.65 7.69 -12.83
N GLY A 52 7.45 8.55 -13.82
CA GLY A 52 8.48 8.98 -14.77
C GLY A 52 8.94 10.38 -14.37
N LEU A 53 10.08 10.48 -13.70
CA LEU A 53 10.71 11.70 -13.26
C LEU A 53 11.74 12.17 -14.29
N GLU A 54 12.23 13.40 -14.21
CA GLU A 54 13.18 13.93 -15.18
C GLU A 54 14.48 13.10 -15.24
N GLN A 55 15.01 12.69 -14.11
CA GLN A 55 16.26 11.92 -14.02
C GLN A 55 16.07 10.51 -13.47
N ASN A 56 14.91 10.22 -12.91
CA ASN A 56 14.66 9.02 -12.14
C ASN A 56 13.39 8.31 -12.57
N SER A 57 13.24 7.07 -12.13
CA SER A 57 12.02 6.30 -12.32
C SER A 57 11.64 5.57 -11.03
N TYR A 58 10.34 5.47 -10.80
CA TYR A 58 9.77 4.70 -9.71
C TYR A 58 8.75 3.72 -10.26
N VAL A 59 8.87 2.46 -9.87
CA VAL A 59 7.91 1.40 -10.16
C VAL A 59 7.61 0.67 -8.88
N PHE A 60 6.33 0.56 -8.53
CA PHE A 60 5.89 -0.21 -7.39
C PHE A 60 4.71 -1.08 -7.76
N ILE A 61 4.85 -2.39 -7.56
CA ILE A 61 3.81 -3.38 -7.77
C ILE A 61 3.55 -4.06 -6.44
N ARG A 62 2.28 -4.08 -5.98
CA ARG A 62 1.91 -4.71 -4.71
C ARG A 62 0.67 -5.57 -4.89
N TYR A 63 0.74 -6.81 -4.43
CA TYR A 63 -0.43 -7.67 -4.27
C TYR A 63 -0.64 -7.99 -2.80
N LYS A 64 -1.84 -7.69 -2.28
CA LYS A 64 -2.26 -8.05 -0.93
C LYS A 64 -3.46 -8.98 -1.01
N SER A 65 -3.39 -10.10 -0.30
CA SER A 65 -4.50 -11.03 -0.09
C SER A 65 -4.84 -11.07 1.38
N SER A 66 -6.12 -11.06 1.73
CA SER A 66 -6.56 -11.19 3.11
C SER A 66 -7.81 -12.05 3.23
N SER A 67 -7.95 -12.72 4.38
CA SER A 67 -9.08 -13.59 4.69
C SER A 67 -9.52 -13.39 6.13
N LYS A 68 -10.81 -13.08 6.32
CA LYS A 68 -11.42 -12.91 7.65
C LYS A 68 -11.67 -14.27 8.31
N TYR A 69 -11.52 -14.32 9.61
CA TYR A 69 -11.93 -15.49 10.38
C TYR A 69 -13.45 -15.50 10.52
N ARG A 70 -14.10 -16.63 10.17
CA ARG A 70 -15.56 -16.76 10.23
C ARG A 70 -16.13 -16.60 11.64
N ARG A 71 -15.41 -17.13 12.64
CA ARG A 71 -15.79 -17.05 14.07
C ARG A 71 -15.53 -15.68 14.68
N TRP A 72 -14.51 -14.97 14.19
CA TRP A 72 -14.10 -13.65 14.69
C TRP A 72 -13.98 -12.67 13.53
N PRO A 73 -15.08 -12.10 13.02
CA PRO A 73 -15.09 -11.32 11.78
C PRO A 73 -14.32 -10.00 11.85
N ARG A 74 -13.91 -9.57 13.03
CA ARG A 74 -13.01 -8.42 13.22
C ARG A 74 -11.54 -8.78 12.95
N PHE A 75 -11.18 -10.06 13.02
CA PHE A 75 -9.81 -10.52 12.76
C PHE A 75 -9.69 -11.07 11.35
N TYR A 76 -8.55 -10.83 10.74
CA TYR A 76 -8.18 -11.41 9.46
C TYR A 76 -6.70 -11.72 9.42
N ARG A 77 -6.32 -12.69 8.59
CA ARG A 77 -4.94 -12.92 8.18
C ARG A 77 -4.70 -12.27 6.83
N PHE A 78 -3.48 -11.86 6.58
CA PHE A 78 -3.08 -11.32 5.29
C PHE A 78 -1.68 -11.74 4.89
N SER A 79 -1.43 -11.66 3.58
CA SER A 79 -0.10 -11.77 2.98
C SER A 79 0.03 -10.67 1.94
N THR A 80 1.20 -10.06 1.85
CA THR A 80 1.53 -9.05 0.86
C THR A 80 2.84 -9.42 0.18
N ILE A 81 2.89 -9.26 -1.14
CA ILE A 81 4.10 -9.33 -1.94
C ILE A 81 4.20 -8.01 -2.68
N ALA A 82 5.37 -7.39 -2.66
CA ALA A 82 5.62 -6.19 -3.43
C ALA A 82 6.98 -6.24 -4.13
N TYR A 83 7.03 -5.57 -5.26
CA TYR A 83 8.24 -5.24 -6.00
C TYR A 83 8.35 -3.72 -6.06
N GLN A 84 9.55 -3.20 -5.84
CA GLN A 84 9.85 -1.78 -5.91
C GLN A 84 11.14 -1.54 -6.66
N LYS A 85 11.12 -0.57 -7.57
CA LYS A 85 12.29 0.05 -8.15
C LYS A 85 12.21 1.55 -7.86
N ASN A 86 13.27 2.12 -7.32
CA ASN A 86 13.35 3.54 -7.00
C ASN A 86 14.77 4.03 -7.24
N THR A 87 15.04 4.52 -8.44
CA THR A 87 16.40 4.92 -8.83
C THR A 87 16.88 6.17 -8.10
N GLN A 88 15.97 7.03 -7.62
CA GLN A 88 16.33 8.20 -6.82
C GLN A 88 16.89 7.80 -5.44
N ALA A 89 16.37 6.72 -4.84
CA ALA A 89 16.88 6.17 -3.58
C ALA A 89 18.03 5.17 -3.78
N GLY A 90 18.56 5.02 -4.99
CA GLY A 90 19.58 4.03 -5.28
C GLY A 90 19.08 2.57 -5.16
N VAL A 91 17.76 2.34 -5.24
CA VAL A 91 17.16 1.01 -5.19
C VAL A 91 16.76 0.61 -6.60
N THR A 92 17.51 -0.27 -7.24
CA THR A 92 17.13 -0.82 -8.54
C THR A 92 16.23 -2.04 -8.41
N LEU A 93 16.31 -2.73 -7.27
CA LEU A 93 15.52 -3.92 -6.99
C LEU A 93 15.21 -4.04 -5.50
N ARG A 94 13.93 -4.10 -5.14
CA ARG A 94 13.47 -4.47 -3.80
C ARG A 94 12.28 -5.40 -3.91
N TYR A 95 12.40 -6.59 -3.38
CA TYR A 95 11.27 -7.48 -3.11
C TYR A 95 10.90 -7.39 -1.64
N HIS A 96 9.63 -7.19 -1.40
CA HIS A 96 9.08 -7.14 -0.05
C HIS A 96 7.98 -8.20 0.08
N PHE A 97 8.08 -9.00 1.13
CA PHE A 97 7.05 -9.96 1.54
C PHE A 97 6.67 -9.71 2.98
N ASN A 98 5.38 -9.70 3.28
CA ASN A 98 4.94 -9.72 4.68
C ASN A 98 3.72 -10.63 4.86
N GLN A 99 3.62 -11.20 6.06
CA GLN A 99 2.51 -12.03 6.48
C GLN A 99 2.14 -11.71 7.93
N GLY A 100 0.84 -11.57 8.20
CA GLY A 100 0.43 -11.14 9.53
C GLY A 100 -1.06 -11.27 9.79
N LEU A 101 -1.46 -10.65 10.89
CA LEU A 101 -2.82 -10.57 11.38
C LEU A 101 -3.26 -9.11 11.43
N GLY A 102 -4.53 -8.89 11.13
CA GLY A 102 -5.17 -7.59 11.25
C GLY A 102 -6.43 -7.63 12.10
N LEU A 103 -6.72 -6.51 12.71
CA LEU A 103 -7.87 -6.30 13.57
C LEU A 103 -8.61 -5.03 13.14
N PHE A 104 -9.91 -5.14 12.89
CA PHE A 104 -10.81 -3.98 12.80
C PHE A 104 -11.07 -3.44 14.20
N ILE A 105 -10.29 -2.42 14.62
CA ILE A 105 -10.40 -1.80 15.95
C ILE A 105 -11.75 -1.11 16.08
N LEU A 106 -12.07 -0.24 15.10
CA LEU A 106 -13.29 0.58 15.11
C LEU A 106 -13.93 0.59 13.72
N PRO A 107 -14.89 -0.31 13.44
CA PRO A 107 -15.76 -0.17 12.27
C PRO A 107 -16.89 0.82 12.59
N TYR A 108 -17.17 1.74 11.66
CA TYR A 108 -18.29 2.68 11.77
C TYR A 108 -18.91 2.94 10.39
N THR A 109 -20.06 3.63 10.34
CA THR A 109 -20.88 3.76 9.14
C THR A 109 -20.14 4.34 7.92
N LYS A 110 -19.20 5.26 8.17
CA LYS A 110 -18.46 5.98 7.12
C LYS A 110 -17.02 5.52 6.96
N GLY A 111 -16.59 4.48 7.67
CA GLY A 111 -15.20 4.05 7.57
C GLY A 111 -14.80 3.04 8.64
N HIS A 112 -13.50 2.93 8.83
CA HIS A 112 -12.95 2.01 9.82
C HIS A 112 -11.52 2.39 10.21
N ILE A 113 -11.12 1.92 11.39
CA ILE A 113 -9.73 1.91 11.84
C ILE A 113 -9.28 0.46 11.94
N ILE A 114 -8.14 0.15 11.35
CA ILE A 114 -7.51 -1.18 11.35
C ILE A 114 -6.12 -1.07 11.93
N SER A 115 -5.73 -2.08 12.72
CA SER A 115 -4.33 -2.33 13.08
C SER A 115 -3.87 -3.65 12.48
N GLU A 116 -2.62 -3.70 12.04
CA GLU A 116 -1.95 -4.90 11.55
C GLU A 116 -0.64 -5.13 12.29
N ILE A 117 -0.31 -6.39 12.53
CA ILE A 117 1.01 -6.84 12.95
C ILE A 117 1.49 -7.94 12.01
N ALA A 118 2.76 -7.93 11.64
CA ALA A 118 3.30 -8.87 10.67
C ALA A 118 4.78 -9.14 10.90
N HIS A 119 5.24 -10.27 10.39
CA HIS A 119 6.63 -10.48 10.02
C HIS A 119 6.80 -10.02 8.57
N ALA A 120 7.79 -9.19 8.32
CA ALA A 120 8.14 -8.70 6.99
C ALA A 120 9.58 -9.09 6.64
N TYR A 121 9.82 -9.31 5.36
CA TYR A 121 11.13 -9.68 4.82
C TYR A 121 11.38 -8.90 3.54
N ASP A 122 12.53 -8.22 3.49
CA ASP A 122 13.01 -7.50 2.32
C ASP A 122 14.24 -8.20 1.75
N MET A 123 14.31 -8.23 0.42
CA MET A 123 15.49 -8.52 -0.35
C MET A 123 15.71 -7.36 -1.32
N SER A 124 16.81 -6.64 -1.20
CA SER A 124 17.08 -5.45 -2.00
C SER A 124 18.56 -5.34 -2.35
N ASP A 125 18.84 -4.62 -3.42
CA ASP A 125 20.19 -4.20 -3.86
C ASP A 125 20.56 -2.79 -3.35
N TYR A 126 20.12 -2.48 -2.15
CA TYR A 126 20.26 -1.18 -1.53
C TYR A 126 21.72 -0.76 -1.41
N LEU A 127 22.08 0.48 -1.83
CA LEU A 127 23.43 1.00 -1.82
C LEU A 127 24.45 0.09 -2.55
N ASN A 128 24.02 -0.58 -3.64
CA ASN A 128 24.81 -1.55 -4.41
C ASN A 128 25.23 -2.80 -3.63
N ASP A 129 24.54 -3.13 -2.54
CA ASP A 129 24.78 -4.32 -1.77
C ASP A 129 23.49 -5.17 -1.65
N ASN A 130 23.62 -6.49 -1.88
CA ASN A 130 22.51 -7.43 -1.78
C ASN A 130 22.16 -7.68 -0.32
N ARG A 131 21.10 -7.02 0.17
CA ARG A 131 20.67 -7.07 1.55
C ARG A 131 19.42 -7.91 1.71
N ARG A 132 19.40 -8.67 2.80
CA ARG A 132 18.27 -9.47 3.24
C ARG A 132 17.93 -9.07 4.66
N THR A 133 16.77 -8.53 4.89
CA THR A 133 16.40 -7.96 6.18
C THR A 133 15.03 -8.44 6.62
N SER A 134 14.93 -8.91 7.85
CA SER A 134 13.66 -9.27 8.50
C SER A 134 13.22 -8.17 9.45
N TYR A 135 11.90 -7.94 9.50
CA TYR A 135 11.28 -6.92 10.35
C TYR A 135 10.09 -7.46 11.12
N ALA A 136 9.92 -6.96 12.34
CA ALA A 136 8.61 -6.89 12.98
C ALA A 136 7.91 -5.63 12.45
N ARG A 137 6.72 -5.79 11.85
CA ARG A 137 5.94 -4.69 11.28
C ARG A 137 4.69 -4.45 12.10
N GLY A 138 4.45 -3.18 12.45
CA GLY A 138 3.18 -2.67 12.96
C GLY A 138 2.55 -1.69 11.98
N GLY A 139 1.22 -1.68 11.85
CA GLY A 139 0.52 -0.75 10.97
C GLY A 139 -0.79 -0.28 11.57
N LEU A 140 -1.13 0.99 11.31
CA LEU A 140 -2.40 1.61 11.63
C LEU A 140 -2.98 2.25 10.37
N TYR A 141 -4.25 1.96 10.09
CA TYR A 141 -4.93 2.41 8.87
C TYR A 141 -6.28 3.01 9.25
N TRP A 142 -6.58 4.15 8.67
CA TRP A 142 -7.85 4.82 8.81
C TRP A 142 -8.44 5.16 7.45
N ASP A 143 -9.63 4.61 7.17
CA ASP A 143 -10.42 4.95 6.00
C ASP A 143 -11.68 5.69 6.44
N HIS A 144 -11.98 6.82 5.79
CA HIS A 144 -13.17 7.60 6.04
C HIS A 144 -13.81 8.10 4.75
N ASP A 145 -15.05 7.69 4.51
CA ASP A 145 -15.82 8.02 3.31
C ASP A 145 -16.97 8.96 3.63
N THR A 146 -17.00 10.11 2.97
CA THR A 146 -18.14 11.01 2.98
C THR A 146 -18.73 11.13 1.57
N LYS A 147 -19.81 11.89 1.43
CA LYS A 147 -20.41 12.19 0.12
C LYS A 147 -19.45 12.97 -0.79
N TRP A 148 -18.60 13.81 -0.20
CA TRP A 148 -17.76 14.79 -0.91
C TRP A 148 -16.30 14.39 -1.01
N VAL A 149 -15.85 13.59 -0.05
CA VAL A 149 -14.43 13.28 0.11
C VAL A 149 -14.27 11.88 0.72
N SER A 150 -13.32 11.10 0.19
CA SER A 150 -12.79 9.89 0.83
C SER A 150 -11.37 10.16 1.28
N THR A 151 -11.06 9.84 2.52
CA THR A 151 -9.73 10.04 3.12
C THR A 151 -9.18 8.70 3.55
N LYS A 152 -7.87 8.48 3.31
CA LYS A 152 -7.12 7.34 3.85
C LYS A 152 -5.85 7.84 4.50
N LEU A 153 -5.56 7.28 5.68
CA LEU A 153 -4.28 7.45 6.35
C LEU A 153 -3.72 6.07 6.64
N GLU A 154 -2.46 5.87 6.29
CA GLU A 154 -1.71 4.64 6.55
C GLU A 154 -0.41 5.04 7.26
N ILE A 155 -0.10 4.40 8.39
CA ILE A 155 1.17 4.55 9.10
C ILE A 155 1.67 3.15 9.39
N GLU A 156 2.88 2.85 8.94
CA GLU A 156 3.54 1.57 9.14
C GLU A 156 4.91 1.78 9.76
N TYR A 157 5.27 0.96 10.73
CA TYR A 157 6.60 0.92 11.32
C TYR A 157 7.21 -0.46 11.12
N PHE A 158 8.45 -0.48 10.62
CA PHE A 158 9.24 -1.67 10.39
C PHE A 158 10.43 -1.63 11.35
N HIS A 159 10.41 -2.51 12.33
CA HIS A 159 11.52 -2.68 13.27
C HIS A 159 12.38 -3.83 12.78
N GLN A 160 13.65 -3.56 12.47
CA GLN A 160 14.60 -4.58 12.04
C GLN A 160 14.86 -5.58 13.18
N ILE A 161 14.75 -6.88 12.87
CA ILE A 161 14.97 -7.98 13.80
C ILE A 161 16.10 -8.91 13.35
N SER A 162 16.63 -8.74 12.13
CA SER A 162 17.78 -9.51 11.65
C SER A 162 19.09 -8.78 11.99
N GLU A 163 20.09 -9.55 12.39
CA GLU A 163 21.44 -9.07 12.71
C GLU A 163 22.41 -9.12 11.53
N GLU A 164 21.95 -9.62 10.35
CA GLU A 164 22.80 -9.82 9.18
C GLU A 164 23.25 -8.51 8.51
N VAL A 165 22.65 -7.39 8.88
CA VAL A 165 22.95 -6.06 8.32
C VAL A 165 23.44 -5.17 9.44
N VAL A 166 24.61 -4.56 9.26
CA VAL A 166 25.28 -3.71 10.27
C VAL A 166 24.47 -2.42 10.50
N GLU A 167 23.87 -1.87 9.44
CA GLU A 167 23.07 -0.65 9.55
C GLU A 167 21.64 -0.97 10.00
N ASN A 168 21.07 -0.05 10.78
CA ASN A 168 19.69 -0.16 11.22
C ASN A 168 18.72 0.34 10.15
N LEU A 169 18.12 -0.58 9.39
CA LEU A 169 17.13 -0.29 8.35
C LEU A 169 15.69 -0.17 8.88
N SER A 170 15.51 0.02 10.19
CA SER A 170 14.20 0.31 10.77
C SER A 170 13.67 1.62 10.20
N ARG A 171 12.38 1.63 9.84
CA ARG A 171 11.77 2.78 9.14
C ARG A 171 10.29 2.95 9.45
N THR A 172 9.84 4.18 9.27
CA THR A 172 8.44 4.56 9.27
C THR A 172 8.01 4.86 7.84
N GLN A 173 6.88 4.35 7.43
CA GLN A 173 6.19 4.73 6.19
C GLN A 173 4.85 5.33 6.55
N ALA A 174 4.51 6.48 5.98
CA ALA A 174 3.21 7.09 6.14
C ALA A 174 2.64 7.55 4.80
N MET A 175 1.33 7.43 4.63
CA MET A 175 0.61 7.85 3.44
C MET A 175 -0.71 8.51 3.86
N ALA A 176 -0.98 9.65 3.23
CA ALA A 176 -2.27 10.33 3.28
C ALA A 176 -2.85 10.45 1.87
N GLU A 177 -4.05 9.95 1.64
CA GLU A 177 -4.75 10.04 0.36
C GLU A 177 -6.10 10.73 0.56
N ILE A 178 -6.35 11.76 -0.26
CA ILE A 178 -7.63 12.48 -0.33
C ILE A 178 -8.19 12.28 -1.73
N ILE A 179 -9.39 11.70 -1.83
CA ILE A 179 -10.10 11.46 -3.08
C ILE A 179 -11.35 12.31 -3.10
N MET A 180 -11.46 13.19 -4.09
CA MET A 180 -12.61 14.07 -4.31
C MET A 180 -13.39 13.55 -5.53
N PRO A 181 -14.59 12.97 -5.37
CA PRO A 181 -15.40 12.53 -6.50
C PRO A 181 -15.91 13.72 -7.28
N ILE A 182 -15.64 13.76 -8.59
CA ILE A 182 -16.16 14.76 -9.55
C ILE A 182 -17.47 14.26 -10.14
N THR A 183 -17.50 12.97 -10.50
CA THR A 183 -18.69 12.25 -10.98
C THR A 183 -18.80 10.89 -10.34
N LYS A 184 -19.75 10.06 -10.76
CA LYS A 184 -19.86 8.67 -10.29
C LYS A 184 -18.61 7.83 -10.63
N SER A 185 -17.91 8.16 -11.71
CA SER A 185 -16.76 7.41 -12.21
C SER A 185 -15.45 8.19 -12.16
N PHE A 186 -15.48 9.51 -12.14
CA PHE A 186 -14.27 10.34 -12.13
C PHE A 186 -14.01 10.98 -10.77
N SER A 187 -12.75 11.08 -10.40
CA SER A 187 -12.28 11.70 -9.15
C SER A 187 -10.95 12.44 -9.36
N ALA A 188 -10.73 13.50 -8.58
CA ALA A 188 -9.42 14.07 -8.34
C ALA A 188 -8.84 13.44 -7.07
N THR A 189 -7.53 13.22 -7.06
CA THR A 189 -6.83 12.58 -5.92
C THR A 189 -5.55 13.33 -5.62
N ILE A 190 -5.32 13.58 -4.33
CA ILE A 190 -4.05 14.07 -3.79
C ILE A 190 -3.50 12.97 -2.89
N ILE A 191 -2.21 12.65 -3.06
CA ILE A 191 -1.50 11.72 -2.18
C ILE A 191 -0.23 12.39 -1.69
N TYR A 192 0.04 12.18 -0.41
CA TYR A 192 1.31 12.47 0.21
C TYR A 192 1.85 11.18 0.82
N GLU A 193 3.09 10.83 0.50
CA GLU A 193 3.79 9.65 1.01
C GLU A 193 5.14 10.08 1.57
N ILE A 194 5.55 9.46 2.66
CA ILE A 194 6.87 9.65 3.27
C ILE A 194 7.41 8.30 3.73
N GLU A 195 8.68 8.07 3.48
CA GLU A 195 9.46 6.99 4.07
C GLU A 195 10.66 7.61 4.79
N SER A 196 10.80 7.31 6.09
CA SER A 196 11.88 7.84 6.93
C SER A 196 12.53 6.71 7.72
N TYR A 197 13.86 6.69 7.70
CA TYR A 197 14.69 5.71 8.38
C TYR A 197 15.09 6.19 9.77
N THR A 198 15.23 5.26 10.72
CA THR A 198 15.57 5.57 12.10
C THR A 198 17.05 5.94 12.24
N ASP A 199 17.91 5.32 11.42
CA ASP A 199 19.34 5.62 11.38
C ASP A 199 19.59 6.92 10.60
N GLN A 200 20.23 7.92 11.24
CA GLN A 200 20.42 9.23 10.65
C GLN A 200 21.34 9.22 9.42
N ASP A 201 22.36 8.37 9.41
CA ASP A 201 23.27 8.26 8.26
C ASP A 201 22.56 7.71 7.03
N ILE A 202 21.63 6.77 7.27
CA ILE A 202 20.78 6.22 6.23
C ILE A 202 19.68 7.21 5.83
N ALA A 203 19.05 7.87 6.77
CA ALA A 203 17.98 8.84 6.53
C ALA A 203 18.40 9.96 5.59
N VAL A 204 19.59 10.53 5.79
CA VAL A 204 20.16 11.58 4.93
C VAL A 204 20.32 11.11 3.47
N ALA A 205 20.62 9.82 3.28
CA ALA A 205 20.82 9.25 1.95
C ALA A 205 19.51 8.91 1.24
N ILE A 206 18.43 8.60 1.97
CA ILE A 206 17.29 7.87 1.40
C ILE A 206 15.90 8.20 1.94
N ASP A 207 15.78 9.08 2.92
CA ASP A 207 14.48 9.60 3.34
C ASP A 207 13.79 10.28 2.15
N GLN A 208 12.57 9.89 1.88
CA GLN A 208 11.82 10.38 0.73
C GLN A 208 10.43 10.84 1.12
N GLY A 209 10.06 12.00 0.55
CA GLY A 209 8.70 12.46 0.51
C GLY A 209 8.22 12.61 -0.92
N SER A 210 7.01 12.19 -1.21
CA SER A 210 6.37 12.43 -2.50
C SER A 210 4.99 13.05 -2.34
N MET A 211 4.62 13.90 -3.28
CA MET A 211 3.28 14.45 -3.40
C MET A 211 2.80 14.27 -4.83
N SER A 212 1.63 13.69 -5.02
CA SER A 212 1.04 13.53 -6.33
C SER A 212 -0.37 14.09 -6.39
N PHE A 213 -0.69 14.70 -7.55
CA PHE A 213 -2.03 15.12 -7.93
C PHE A 213 -2.44 14.39 -9.19
N SER A 214 -3.60 13.76 -9.18
CA SER A 214 -4.05 12.94 -10.31
C SER A 214 -5.55 12.99 -10.53
N LEU A 215 -5.96 12.76 -11.78
CA LEU A 215 -7.33 12.49 -12.17
C LEU A 215 -7.49 10.98 -12.37
N GLY A 216 -8.57 10.44 -11.86
CA GLY A 216 -8.80 9.01 -11.88
C GLY A 216 -10.20 8.63 -12.37
N TRP A 217 -10.28 7.44 -12.94
CA TRP A 217 -11.51 6.80 -13.36
C TRP A 217 -11.66 5.44 -12.69
N LYS A 218 -12.86 5.13 -12.18
CA LYS A 218 -13.22 3.86 -11.56
C LYS A 218 -14.36 3.18 -12.31
N GLY A 219 -14.25 1.86 -12.42
CA GLY A 219 -15.26 1.02 -13.01
C GLY A 219 -15.44 -0.29 -12.24
N THR A 220 -16.51 -1.00 -12.55
CA THR A 220 -16.77 -2.37 -12.09
C THR A 220 -16.56 -3.33 -13.26
N ILE A 221 -15.91 -4.46 -13.00
CA ILE A 221 -15.74 -5.51 -14.00
C ILE A 221 -16.80 -6.56 -13.71
N PRO A 222 -17.70 -6.85 -14.67
CA PRO A 222 -18.76 -7.82 -14.48
C PRO A 222 -18.26 -9.27 -14.67
N TRP A 223 -17.15 -9.62 -14.01
CA TRP A 223 -16.67 -11.00 -14.03
C TRP A 223 -17.42 -11.82 -12.98
N THR A 224 -18.14 -12.79 -13.46
CA THR A 224 -18.77 -13.86 -12.67
C THR A 224 -17.95 -15.13 -12.89
N TRP A 225 -17.05 -15.45 -11.97
CA TRP A 225 -16.37 -16.75 -11.91
C TRP A 225 -16.80 -17.48 -10.65
#